data_cf69e0e0b2e6ca38e529dbde916f6867
#
_entry.id   cf69e0e0b2e6ca38e529dbde916f6867
#
_cell.length_a   1.000
_cell.length_b   1.000
_cell.length_c   1.000
_cell.angle_alpha   90.00
_cell.angle_beta   90.00
_cell.angle_gamma   90.00
#
_symmetry.space_group_name_H-M   'P 1'
#
loop_
_entity.id
_entity.type
_entity.pdbx_description
1 polymer ?
#
loop_
_entity_poly.entity_id
_entity_poly.type
_entity_poly.pdbx_seq_one_letter_code
_entity_poly.pdbx_strand_id
1 'polypeptide(L)'
;MLRPLPLMLTVLLATAGCAAVGDKGGGESATGGTGPITFATGRDTTAYLQPLLDRWNQAHPAEKVTLLELPEAADEQRAQMVANLQAQSSRYDVLGLDVVWTAEFAENGWIIPLERGLFPLDRFLPPVVETAVYKNKLWAVPYTSNAGLLYYRTDLVKKPPRTWAELRDQARKITEKHDVKGYAGQFLAYEGLTVNFSEALQSAGGQILNRDGTGVTLDPAKAETALDFLLQGLREGWIPKESLSYKEEETRLAFQEGRLAFARNWPHAYGPARVELGDKIAVTRLPGLNGPGSSTLGGANLAVSAFSRHQQTAQEFIRYFTSLENERRVLTEGSFPPVWTELYDDPDLIKRFPYLPVLKESILAAKARPVSANYNQLSLVIASSVAKALGTPTPESAADAAVSMKSELDEIIRTQ
;
A
#
# COMPACT_ATOMS: atom_id res chain seq x y z
N MET A 1 -50.49 -6.63 -66.78
CA MET A 1 -51.88 -6.52 -66.30
C MET A 1 -52.10 -7.60 -65.27
N LEU A 2 -52.18 -7.25 -63.96
CA LEU A 2 -52.88 -8.04 -62.94
C LEU A 2 -52.65 -7.26 -61.62
N ARG A 3 -53.70 -6.75 -61.05
CA ARG A 3 -53.77 -6.00 -59.83
C ARG A 3 -53.76 -6.94 -58.61
N PRO A 4 -53.17 -6.61 -57.48
CA PRO A 4 -53.31 -7.36 -56.22
C PRO A 4 -54.54 -6.91 -55.42
N LEU A 5 -55.19 -7.86 -54.76
CA LEU A 5 -56.24 -7.72 -53.74
C LEU A 5 -55.65 -7.35 -52.36
N PRO A 6 -56.33 -6.57 -51.52
CA PRO A 6 -55.91 -6.30 -50.16
C PRO A 6 -56.50 -7.33 -49.19
N LEU A 7 -55.66 -7.77 -48.28
CA LEU A 7 -56.00 -8.65 -47.14
C LEU A 7 -56.40 -7.76 -45.90
N MET A 8 -57.67 -7.92 -45.49
CA MET A 8 -58.21 -7.33 -44.28
C MET A 8 -57.66 -8.06 -43.03
N LEU A 9 -57.05 -7.35 -42.13
CA LEU A 9 -56.61 -7.86 -40.82
C LEU A 9 -57.64 -7.43 -39.76
N THR A 10 -58.33 -8.38 -39.15
CA THR A 10 -59.33 -8.18 -38.10
C THR A 10 -58.60 -8.04 -36.75
N VAL A 11 -58.78 -6.91 -36.07
CA VAL A 11 -58.29 -6.66 -34.70
C VAL A 11 -59.34 -7.13 -33.70
N LEU A 12 -58.98 -8.15 -32.90
CA LEU A 12 -59.75 -8.52 -31.69
C LEU A 12 -59.23 -7.68 -30.49
N LEU A 13 -60.08 -6.82 -29.95
CA LEU A 13 -59.87 -6.21 -28.63
C LEU A 13 -60.24 -7.23 -27.56
N ALA A 14 -59.28 -7.62 -26.74
CA ALA A 14 -59.52 -8.30 -25.48
C ALA A 14 -59.34 -7.30 -24.32
N THR A 15 -60.41 -6.98 -23.63
CA THR A 15 -60.43 -6.21 -22.37
C THR A 15 -60.02 -7.14 -21.25
N ALA A 16 -58.88 -6.85 -20.61
CA ALA A 16 -58.48 -7.49 -19.34
C ALA A 16 -58.52 -6.48 -18.19
N GLY A 17 -59.21 -6.89 -17.14
CA GLY A 17 -59.54 -6.08 -15.99
C GLY A 17 -58.34 -5.71 -15.10
N CYS A 18 -58.41 -4.52 -14.52
CA CYS A 18 -57.55 -4.05 -13.47
C CYS A 18 -57.75 -4.87 -12.18
N ALA A 19 -56.74 -5.63 -11.79
CA ALA A 19 -56.55 -6.03 -10.42
C ALA A 19 -55.49 -5.14 -9.78
N ALA A 20 -55.85 -4.28 -8.87
CA ALA A 20 -54.95 -3.50 -8.07
C ALA A 20 -54.20 -4.43 -7.12
N VAL A 21 -52.89 -4.60 -7.36
CA VAL A 21 -51.96 -5.19 -6.39
C VAL A 21 -51.27 -4.06 -5.66
N GLY A 22 -51.47 -4.03 -4.37
CA GLY A 22 -50.96 -2.98 -3.46
C GLY A 22 -49.42 -2.87 -3.53
N ASP A 23 -49.03 -1.65 -3.64
CA ASP A 23 -47.68 -1.16 -3.41
C ASP A 23 -47.30 -1.45 -1.97
N LYS A 24 -46.41 -2.46 -1.77
CA LYS A 24 -45.59 -2.58 -0.58
C LYS A 24 -44.22 -2.06 -0.94
N GLY A 25 -44.00 -0.79 -0.80
CA GLY A 25 -42.71 -0.17 -0.74
C GLY A 25 -41.89 -0.76 0.42
N GLY A 26 -41.18 -1.85 0.14
CA GLY A 26 -40.07 -2.35 0.91
C GLY A 26 -38.84 -2.03 0.11
N GLY A 27 -38.10 -1.00 0.49
CA GLY A 27 -36.73 -0.82 0.02
C GLY A 27 -35.93 -2.06 0.46
N GLU A 28 -35.80 -3.03 -0.42
CA GLU A 28 -34.77 -4.05 -0.29
C GLU A 28 -33.42 -3.34 -0.39
N SER A 29 -32.84 -3.10 0.79
CA SER A 29 -31.40 -2.92 0.94
C SER A 29 -30.79 -4.12 0.21
N ALA A 30 -30.17 -3.90 -0.94
CA ALA A 30 -29.46 -4.95 -1.66
C ALA A 30 -28.22 -5.36 -0.85
N THR A 31 -28.44 -6.12 0.21
CA THR A 31 -27.40 -6.91 0.86
C THR A 31 -27.10 -8.05 -0.11
N GLY A 32 -26.01 -7.92 -0.86
CA GLY A 32 -25.56 -8.95 -1.79
C GLY A 32 -25.49 -10.29 -1.07
N GLY A 33 -25.95 -11.37 -1.74
CA GLY A 33 -26.17 -12.69 -1.16
C GLY A 33 -24.92 -13.33 -0.56
N THR A 34 -25.10 -14.57 -0.07
CA THR A 34 -24.01 -15.47 0.35
C THR A 34 -23.62 -16.41 -0.80
N GLY A 35 -22.40 -16.93 -0.77
CA GLY A 35 -21.89 -17.87 -1.76
C GLY A 35 -20.36 -17.84 -1.88
N PRO A 36 -19.79 -18.62 -2.82
CA PRO A 36 -18.35 -18.63 -3.03
C PRO A 36 -17.85 -17.29 -3.56
N ILE A 37 -16.65 -16.88 -3.06
CA ILE A 37 -16.03 -15.60 -3.38
C ILE A 37 -14.60 -15.75 -3.86
N THR A 38 -14.09 -14.72 -4.54
CA THR A 38 -12.70 -14.58 -4.96
C THR A 38 -12.04 -13.45 -4.19
N PHE A 39 -10.89 -13.75 -3.57
CA PHE A 39 -10.02 -12.78 -2.93
C PHE A 39 -8.86 -12.43 -3.86
N ALA A 40 -8.85 -11.22 -4.40
CA ALA A 40 -7.79 -10.71 -5.28
C ALA A 40 -6.81 -9.85 -4.48
N THR A 41 -5.54 -10.23 -4.45
CA THR A 41 -4.48 -9.51 -3.75
C THR A 41 -3.14 -9.71 -4.43
N GLY A 42 -2.12 -8.94 -4.05
CA GLY A 42 -0.76 -9.12 -4.52
C GLY A 42 -0.22 -10.51 -4.21
N ARG A 43 0.80 -10.93 -4.96
CA ARG A 43 1.40 -12.26 -4.86
C ARG A 43 1.85 -12.57 -3.44
N ASP A 44 1.46 -13.75 -2.94
CA ASP A 44 1.93 -14.26 -1.65
C ASP A 44 3.29 -14.98 -1.80
N THR A 45 4.36 -14.24 -1.57
CA THR A 45 5.73 -14.78 -1.64
C THR A 45 6.10 -15.65 -0.44
N THR A 46 5.27 -15.70 0.60
CA THR A 46 5.52 -16.45 1.86
C THR A 46 4.58 -17.62 2.08
N ALA A 47 3.61 -17.79 1.20
CA ALA A 47 2.61 -18.88 1.21
C ALA A 47 1.75 -18.95 2.49
N TYR A 48 1.51 -17.82 3.18
CA TYR A 48 0.70 -17.78 4.40
C TYR A 48 -0.81 -17.68 4.13
N LEU A 49 -1.20 -17.18 2.95
CA LEU A 49 -2.61 -16.97 2.61
C LEU A 49 -3.38 -18.29 2.46
N GLN A 50 -2.84 -19.24 1.70
CA GLN A 50 -3.55 -20.47 1.40
C GLN A 50 -3.97 -21.25 2.67
N PRO A 51 -3.13 -21.43 3.70
CA PRO A 51 -3.55 -22.06 4.96
C PRO A 51 -4.69 -21.34 5.68
N LEU A 52 -4.76 -19.99 5.60
CA LEU A 52 -5.87 -19.22 6.17
C LEU A 52 -7.17 -19.46 5.41
N LEU A 53 -7.10 -19.48 4.08
CA LEU A 53 -8.25 -19.76 3.22
C LEU A 53 -8.76 -21.19 3.40
N ASP A 54 -7.87 -22.17 3.55
CA ASP A 54 -8.26 -23.58 3.75
C ASP A 54 -9.04 -23.76 5.04
N ARG A 55 -8.68 -23.08 6.13
CA ARG A 55 -9.44 -23.11 7.39
C ARG A 55 -10.84 -22.50 7.22
N TRP A 56 -10.94 -21.35 6.52
CA TRP A 56 -12.24 -20.77 6.17
C TRP A 56 -13.07 -21.75 5.35
N ASN A 57 -12.49 -22.31 4.29
CA ASN A 57 -13.16 -23.20 3.35
C ASN A 57 -13.65 -24.51 3.98
N GLN A 58 -12.95 -25.00 5.02
CA GLN A 58 -13.40 -26.16 5.82
C GLN A 58 -14.60 -25.80 6.69
N ALA A 59 -14.59 -24.61 7.29
CA ALA A 59 -15.69 -24.16 8.16
C ALA A 59 -16.92 -23.69 7.36
N HIS A 60 -16.73 -23.20 6.12
CA HIS A 60 -17.78 -22.61 5.29
C HIS A 60 -17.81 -23.23 3.89
N PRO A 61 -18.18 -24.53 3.73
CA PRO A 61 -18.09 -25.26 2.45
C PRO A 61 -18.97 -24.69 1.33
N ALA A 62 -20.05 -23.95 1.68
CA ALA A 62 -20.92 -23.27 0.71
C ALA A 62 -20.41 -21.87 0.31
N GLU A 63 -19.46 -21.32 1.06
CA GLU A 63 -18.95 -19.95 0.94
C GLU A 63 -17.43 -19.92 0.77
N LYS A 64 -16.93 -20.81 -0.09
CA LYS A 64 -15.49 -20.98 -0.31
C LYS A 64 -14.85 -19.70 -0.86
N VAL A 65 -13.65 -19.42 -0.37
CA VAL A 65 -12.79 -18.35 -0.89
C VAL A 65 -11.73 -18.94 -1.79
N THR A 66 -11.60 -18.38 -2.99
CA THR A 66 -10.53 -18.70 -3.95
C THR A 66 -9.55 -17.53 -3.99
N LEU A 67 -8.26 -17.81 -3.79
CA LEU A 67 -7.21 -16.80 -3.95
C LEU A 67 -6.97 -16.53 -5.43
N LEU A 68 -6.88 -15.26 -5.77
CA LEU A 68 -6.43 -14.79 -7.08
C LEU A 68 -5.23 -13.87 -6.86
N GLU A 69 -4.06 -14.39 -7.18
CA GLU A 69 -2.82 -13.62 -7.08
C GLU A 69 -2.67 -12.67 -8.27
N LEU A 70 -2.41 -11.42 -7.95
CA LEU A 70 -2.05 -10.35 -8.87
C LEU A 70 -0.52 -10.21 -8.92
N PRO A 71 0.03 -9.44 -9.88
CA PRO A 71 1.46 -9.16 -9.94
C PRO A 71 2.03 -8.63 -8.63
N GLU A 72 3.36 -8.74 -8.46
CA GLU A 72 4.04 -8.28 -7.24
C GLU A 72 4.12 -6.75 -7.14
N ALA A 73 4.35 -6.07 -8.27
CA ALA A 73 4.46 -4.62 -8.29
C ALA A 73 3.10 -3.93 -8.08
N ALA A 74 3.06 -2.96 -7.16
CA ALA A 74 1.85 -2.25 -6.77
C ALA A 74 1.11 -1.61 -7.97
N ASP A 75 1.84 -0.94 -8.87
CA ASP A 75 1.26 -0.29 -10.04
C ASP A 75 0.55 -1.28 -10.97
N GLU A 76 1.13 -2.48 -11.13
CA GLU A 76 0.55 -3.56 -11.94
C GLU A 76 -0.69 -4.18 -11.28
N GLN A 77 -0.64 -4.36 -9.94
CA GLN A 77 -1.81 -4.80 -9.17
C GLN A 77 -2.97 -3.84 -9.36
N ARG A 78 -2.71 -2.54 -9.14
CA ARG A 78 -3.73 -1.51 -9.32
C ARG A 78 -4.30 -1.52 -10.72
N ALA A 79 -3.46 -1.57 -11.76
CA ALA A 79 -3.91 -1.57 -13.15
C ALA A 79 -4.87 -2.74 -13.44
N GLN A 80 -4.58 -3.94 -12.96
CA GLN A 80 -5.45 -5.10 -13.13
C GLN A 80 -6.76 -4.98 -12.34
N MET A 81 -6.73 -4.47 -11.10
CA MET A 81 -7.93 -4.22 -10.31
C MET A 81 -8.83 -3.18 -11.01
N VAL A 82 -8.25 -2.05 -11.41
CA VAL A 82 -8.98 -0.97 -12.11
C VAL A 82 -9.62 -1.48 -13.40
N ALA A 83 -8.88 -2.20 -14.24
CA ALA A 83 -9.42 -2.75 -15.48
C ALA A 83 -10.62 -3.69 -15.23
N ASN A 84 -10.56 -4.52 -14.20
CA ASN A 84 -11.66 -5.41 -13.82
C ASN A 84 -12.89 -4.63 -13.34
N LEU A 85 -12.68 -3.63 -12.48
CA LEU A 85 -13.75 -2.84 -11.87
C LEU A 85 -14.40 -1.86 -12.86
N GLN A 86 -13.63 -1.28 -13.79
CA GLN A 86 -14.15 -0.47 -14.89
C GLN A 86 -15.04 -1.30 -15.84
N ALA A 87 -14.71 -2.56 -16.03
CA ALA A 87 -15.56 -3.50 -16.77
C ALA A 87 -16.79 -3.97 -15.97
N GLN A 88 -16.99 -3.49 -14.74
CA GLN A 88 -18.07 -3.91 -13.83
C GLN A 88 -18.12 -5.43 -13.62
N SER A 89 -16.97 -6.07 -13.65
CA SER A 89 -16.83 -7.52 -13.53
C SER A 89 -17.03 -7.99 -12.09
N SER A 90 -17.85 -9.03 -11.91
CA SER A 90 -18.00 -9.72 -10.62
C SER A 90 -16.92 -10.77 -10.36
N ARG A 91 -15.77 -10.69 -11.03
CA ARG A 91 -14.68 -11.67 -10.87
C ARG A 91 -13.97 -11.52 -9.52
N TYR A 92 -13.92 -10.31 -8.97
CA TYR A 92 -13.29 -10.02 -7.69
C TYR A 92 -14.36 -9.63 -6.68
N ASP A 93 -14.40 -10.33 -5.54
CA ASP A 93 -15.34 -10.06 -4.46
C ASP A 93 -14.67 -9.28 -3.32
N VAL A 94 -13.50 -9.75 -2.87
CA VAL A 94 -12.65 -9.07 -1.89
C VAL A 94 -11.37 -8.61 -2.57
N LEU A 95 -10.97 -7.38 -2.29
CA LEU A 95 -9.80 -6.72 -2.86
C LEU A 95 -8.80 -6.40 -1.74
N GLY A 96 -7.56 -6.85 -1.89
CA GLY A 96 -6.44 -6.42 -1.06
C GLY A 96 -5.85 -5.13 -1.64
N LEU A 97 -6.25 -3.99 -1.11
CA LEU A 97 -5.87 -2.66 -1.59
C LEU A 97 -4.63 -2.15 -0.85
N ASP A 98 -3.64 -1.60 -1.56
CA ASP A 98 -2.70 -0.69 -0.90
C ASP A 98 -3.49 0.43 -0.20
N VAL A 99 -3.04 0.85 0.97
CA VAL A 99 -3.71 1.86 1.81
C VAL A 99 -4.03 3.16 1.05
N VAL A 100 -3.29 3.50 0.02
CA VAL A 100 -3.47 4.73 -0.77
C VAL A 100 -4.57 4.63 -1.82
N TRP A 101 -5.04 3.43 -2.16
CA TRP A 101 -6.06 3.27 -3.21
C TRP A 101 -7.49 3.39 -2.67
N THR A 102 -7.68 3.36 -1.34
CA THR A 102 -9.02 3.41 -0.74
C THR A 102 -9.84 4.60 -1.23
N ALA A 103 -9.26 5.79 -1.27
CA ALA A 103 -9.95 7.02 -1.70
C ALA A 103 -10.37 6.95 -3.18
N GLU A 104 -9.48 6.51 -4.06
CA GLU A 104 -9.76 6.35 -5.49
C GLU A 104 -10.86 5.33 -5.75
N PHE A 105 -10.77 4.16 -5.13
CA PHE A 105 -11.72 3.07 -5.33
C PHE A 105 -13.10 3.41 -4.77
N ALA A 106 -13.15 4.15 -3.66
CA ALA A 106 -14.38 4.67 -3.09
C ALA A 106 -15.02 5.76 -3.97
N GLU A 107 -14.22 6.71 -4.48
CA GLU A 107 -14.72 7.81 -5.30
C GLU A 107 -15.30 7.32 -6.63
N ASN A 108 -14.70 6.31 -7.23
CA ASN A 108 -15.18 5.70 -8.47
C ASN A 108 -16.34 4.72 -8.26
N GLY A 109 -16.79 4.50 -7.01
CA GLY A 109 -17.88 3.56 -6.72
C GLY A 109 -17.52 2.10 -6.99
N TRP A 110 -16.24 1.74 -6.94
CA TRP A 110 -15.76 0.37 -7.19
C TRP A 110 -15.82 -0.53 -5.97
N ILE A 111 -15.91 0.05 -4.77
CA ILE A 111 -16.06 -0.66 -3.50
C ILE A 111 -17.27 -0.12 -2.75
N ILE A 112 -17.80 -0.91 -1.81
CA ILE A 112 -18.94 -0.50 -0.98
C ILE A 112 -18.49 0.04 0.37
N PRO A 113 -19.23 0.97 0.98
CA PRO A 113 -19.00 1.37 2.37
C PRO A 113 -19.35 0.21 3.32
N LEU A 114 -18.56 0.09 4.40
CA LEU A 114 -18.70 -0.94 5.40
C LEU A 114 -19.26 -0.36 6.71
N GLU A 115 -20.01 -1.15 7.45
CA GLU A 115 -20.52 -0.76 8.76
C GLU A 115 -19.40 -0.88 9.82
N ARG A 116 -19.06 0.25 10.47
CA ARG A 116 -17.95 0.32 11.43
C ARG A 116 -18.14 -0.62 12.63
N GLY A 117 -19.38 -0.80 13.08
CA GLY A 117 -19.73 -1.65 14.23
C GLY A 117 -19.46 -3.15 14.03
N LEU A 118 -19.23 -3.58 12.79
CA LEU A 118 -18.91 -4.98 12.49
C LEU A 118 -17.44 -5.35 12.78
N PHE A 119 -16.57 -4.36 12.98
CA PHE A 119 -15.11 -4.55 13.10
C PHE A 119 -14.58 -3.90 14.38
N PRO A 120 -13.63 -4.51 15.08
CA PRO A 120 -13.06 -3.99 16.34
C PRO A 120 -11.97 -2.93 16.08
N LEU A 121 -12.32 -1.86 15.35
CA LEU A 121 -11.40 -0.83 14.87
C LEU A 121 -10.72 -0.05 15.99
N ASP A 122 -11.32 0.02 17.17
CA ASP A 122 -10.79 0.64 18.39
C ASP A 122 -9.59 -0.11 18.98
N ARG A 123 -9.40 -1.39 18.59
CA ARG A 123 -8.25 -2.22 18.98
C ARG A 123 -7.10 -2.19 17.97
N PHE A 124 -7.33 -1.59 16.81
CA PHE A 124 -6.30 -1.45 15.76
C PHE A 124 -5.43 -0.22 16.02
N LEU A 125 -4.25 -0.18 15.41
CA LEU A 125 -3.37 0.99 15.44
C LEU A 125 -4.10 2.19 14.78
N PRO A 126 -4.31 3.32 15.50
CA PRO A 126 -5.14 4.42 15.01
C PRO A 126 -4.75 4.97 13.63
N PRO A 127 -3.44 5.19 13.30
CA PRO A 127 -3.07 5.70 11.98
C PRO A 127 -3.44 4.75 10.84
N VAL A 128 -3.50 3.44 11.12
CA VAL A 128 -3.83 2.42 10.11
C VAL A 128 -5.33 2.43 9.80
N VAL A 129 -6.18 2.63 10.82
CA VAL A 129 -7.64 2.76 10.63
C VAL A 129 -7.98 3.97 9.75
N GLU A 130 -7.23 5.07 9.88
CA GLU A 130 -7.45 6.28 9.07
C GLU A 130 -7.29 6.01 7.57
N THR A 131 -6.45 5.06 7.15
CA THR A 131 -6.26 4.70 5.73
C THR A 131 -7.47 4.04 5.08
N ALA A 132 -8.36 3.48 5.89
CA ALA A 132 -9.58 2.79 5.44
C ALA A 132 -10.80 3.72 5.40
N VAL A 133 -10.64 4.99 5.79
CA VAL A 133 -11.70 5.98 5.89
C VAL A 133 -11.55 7.05 4.81
N TYR A 134 -12.62 7.27 4.05
CA TYR A 134 -12.69 8.35 3.06
C TYR A 134 -14.05 9.03 3.15
N LYS A 135 -14.07 10.38 3.11
CA LYS A 135 -15.31 11.21 3.26
C LYS A 135 -16.16 10.75 4.47
N ASN A 136 -15.52 10.51 5.62
CA ASN A 136 -16.12 10.06 6.88
C ASN A 136 -16.82 8.69 6.86
N LYS A 137 -16.65 7.89 5.83
CA LYS A 137 -17.16 6.52 5.75
C LYS A 137 -16.01 5.51 5.80
N LEU A 138 -16.27 4.36 6.40
CA LEU A 138 -15.37 3.20 6.33
C LEU A 138 -15.60 2.50 4.98
N TRP A 139 -14.54 2.30 4.18
CA TRP A 139 -14.60 1.68 2.86
C TRP A 139 -13.84 0.37 2.78
N ALA A 140 -12.99 0.12 3.76
CA ALA A 140 -12.18 -1.07 3.84
C ALA A 140 -11.85 -1.38 5.29
N VAL A 141 -11.22 -2.53 5.56
CA VAL A 141 -10.72 -2.91 6.87
C VAL A 141 -9.23 -3.18 6.75
N PRO A 142 -8.36 -2.51 7.51
CA PRO A 142 -6.94 -2.80 7.52
C PRO A 142 -6.65 -4.24 7.94
N TYR A 143 -5.67 -4.89 7.27
CA TYR A 143 -5.22 -6.23 7.65
C TYR A 143 -3.71 -6.37 7.76
N THR A 144 -2.94 -5.44 7.20
CA THR A 144 -1.50 -5.32 7.47
C THR A 144 -1.14 -3.87 7.65
N SER A 145 -0.16 -3.61 8.51
CA SER A 145 0.36 -2.26 8.72
C SER A 145 1.87 -2.26 8.49
N ASN A 146 2.35 -1.31 7.70
CA ASN A 146 3.77 -1.20 7.40
C ASN A 146 4.29 0.21 7.64
N ALA A 147 5.57 0.28 8.04
CA ALA A 147 6.37 1.49 7.99
C ALA A 147 7.76 1.14 7.46
N GLY A 148 8.35 2.00 6.66
CA GLY A 148 9.72 1.84 6.20
C GLY A 148 10.68 1.80 7.37
N LEU A 149 11.62 0.85 7.37
CA LEU A 149 12.66 0.68 8.36
C LEU A 149 14.04 0.79 7.73
N LEU A 150 15.00 1.25 8.50
CA LEU A 150 16.41 1.14 8.14
C LEU A 150 16.97 -0.18 8.66
N TYR A 151 17.29 -1.07 7.75
CA TYR A 151 18.05 -2.29 7.99
C TYR A 151 19.53 -1.96 8.05
N TYR A 152 20.28 -2.56 8.96
CA TYR A 152 21.72 -2.35 9.06
C TYR A 152 22.49 -3.59 9.49
N ARG A 153 23.72 -3.69 9.04
CA ARG A 153 24.68 -4.74 9.37
C ARG A 153 25.32 -4.49 10.72
N THR A 154 25.01 -5.30 11.73
CA THR A 154 25.51 -5.13 13.12
C THR A 154 27.01 -5.41 13.26
N ASP A 155 27.60 -6.17 12.35
CA ASP A 155 29.03 -6.41 12.27
C ASP A 155 29.82 -5.20 11.74
N LEU A 156 29.19 -4.34 10.92
CA LEU A 156 29.79 -3.14 10.35
C LEU A 156 29.40 -1.86 11.14
N VAL A 157 28.20 -1.84 11.71
CA VAL A 157 27.57 -0.66 12.34
C VAL A 157 27.35 -0.93 13.82
N LYS A 158 28.10 -0.25 14.67
CA LYS A 158 27.98 -0.42 16.15
C LYS A 158 26.84 0.41 16.76
N LYS A 159 26.54 1.57 16.16
CA LYS A 159 25.46 2.45 16.58
C LYS A 159 24.68 2.87 15.35
N PRO A 160 23.38 2.50 15.25
CA PRO A 160 22.58 2.85 14.09
C PRO A 160 22.43 4.38 13.96
N PRO A 161 22.43 4.91 12.73
CA PRO A 161 22.32 6.34 12.48
C PRO A 161 20.90 6.84 12.78
N ARG A 162 20.80 8.04 13.35
CA ARG A 162 19.53 8.75 13.61
C ARG A 162 19.32 9.93 12.68
N THR A 163 20.40 10.41 12.06
CA THR A 163 20.36 11.54 11.13
C THR A 163 20.96 11.15 9.77
N TRP A 164 20.61 11.90 8.75
CA TRP A 164 21.21 11.73 7.42
C TRP A 164 22.72 11.94 7.41
N ALA A 165 23.19 12.89 8.22
CA ALA A 165 24.64 13.12 8.37
C ALA A 165 25.33 11.88 8.95
N GLU A 166 24.75 11.27 10.00
CA GLU A 166 25.29 10.05 10.60
C GLU A 166 25.26 8.88 9.61
N LEU A 167 24.15 8.72 8.84
CA LEU A 167 24.03 7.68 7.82
C LEU A 167 25.09 7.86 6.73
N ARG A 168 25.20 9.07 6.16
CA ARG A 168 26.20 9.42 5.14
C ARG A 168 27.62 9.09 5.62
N ASP A 169 28.00 9.60 6.81
CA ASP A 169 29.35 9.46 7.32
C ASP A 169 29.74 8.00 7.60
N GLN A 170 28.77 7.20 8.08
CA GLN A 170 28.97 5.75 8.28
C GLN A 170 29.02 5.02 6.92
N ALA A 171 28.09 5.31 6.01
CA ALA A 171 28.04 4.72 4.69
C ALA A 171 29.33 4.94 3.90
N ARG A 172 29.85 6.17 3.87
CA ARG A 172 31.14 6.51 3.24
C ARG A 172 32.29 5.72 3.82
N LYS A 173 32.44 5.74 5.16
CA LYS A 173 33.53 5.02 5.85
C LYS A 173 33.49 3.51 5.58
N ILE A 174 32.30 2.92 5.49
CA ILE A 174 32.16 1.50 5.18
C ILE A 174 32.53 1.23 3.73
N THR A 175 32.02 2.02 2.79
CA THR A 175 32.32 1.88 1.36
C THR A 175 33.81 2.06 1.06
N GLU A 176 34.52 2.95 1.78
CA GLU A 176 35.96 3.15 1.63
C GLU A 176 36.79 1.97 2.19
N LYS A 177 36.32 1.27 3.21
CA LYS A 177 37.09 0.25 3.94
C LYS A 177 36.76 -1.18 3.53
N HIS A 178 35.59 -1.41 2.98
CA HIS A 178 35.04 -2.72 2.68
C HIS A 178 34.50 -2.74 1.22
N ASP A 179 34.46 -3.90 0.63
CA ASP A 179 33.75 -4.10 -0.66
C ASP A 179 32.24 -4.22 -0.43
N VAL A 180 31.67 -3.17 0.21
CA VAL A 180 30.25 -3.09 0.58
C VAL A 180 29.78 -1.68 0.29
N LYS A 181 28.64 -1.53 -0.37
CA LYS A 181 28.00 -0.24 -0.60
C LYS A 181 27.28 0.27 0.67
N GLY A 182 27.15 1.59 0.78
CA GLY A 182 26.64 2.21 1.99
C GLY A 182 25.14 1.99 2.15
N TYR A 183 24.32 2.47 1.22
CA TYR A 183 22.88 2.52 1.37
C TYR A 183 22.14 2.31 0.05
N ALA A 184 21.00 1.64 0.10
CA ALA A 184 20.05 1.61 -0.99
C ALA A 184 18.59 1.58 -0.48
N GLY A 185 17.68 1.99 -1.35
CA GLY A 185 16.23 1.87 -1.20
C GLY A 185 15.63 1.42 -2.53
N GLN A 186 14.32 1.66 -2.70
CA GLN A 186 13.58 1.38 -3.92
C GLN A 186 13.65 2.60 -4.84
N PHE A 187 14.63 2.62 -5.77
CA PHE A 187 14.92 3.80 -6.59
C PHE A 187 14.57 3.65 -8.07
N LEU A 188 13.97 2.52 -8.48
CA LEU A 188 13.32 2.41 -9.79
C LEU A 188 12.12 3.38 -9.85
N ALA A 189 11.81 3.91 -11.05
CA ALA A 189 10.65 4.79 -11.26
C ALA A 189 9.32 4.03 -11.17
N TYR A 190 8.74 3.93 -9.97
CA TYR A 190 7.43 3.35 -9.65
C TYR A 190 6.99 3.85 -8.26
N GLU A 191 5.88 3.36 -7.73
CA GLU A 191 5.34 3.75 -6.40
C GLU A 191 6.39 3.70 -5.28
N GLY A 192 7.29 2.70 -5.25
CA GLY A 192 8.33 2.60 -4.24
C GLY A 192 9.29 3.80 -4.21
N LEU A 193 9.55 4.44 -5.34
CA LEU A 193 10.35 5.68 -5.39
C LEU A 193 9.57 6.86 -4.82
N THR A 194 8.27 6.96 -5.10
CA THR A 194 7.38 7.95 -4.48
C THR A 194 7.39 7.81 -2.96
N VAL A 195 7.36 6.58 -2.44
CA VAL A 195 7.47 6.29 -1.00
C VAL A 195 8.81 6.77 -0.44
N ASN A 196 9.93 6.38 -1.05
CA ASN A 196 11.28 6.78 -0.58
C ASN A 196 11.46 8.30 -0.58
N PHE A 197 10.97 8.98 -1.62
CA PHE A 197 10.98 10.45 -1.67
C PHE A 197 10.08 11.06 -0.60
N SER A 198 8.87 10.53 -0.40
CA SER A 198 7.94 11.02 0.63
C SER A 198 8.53 10.91 2.03
N GLU A 199 9.23 9.81 2.34
CA GLU A 199 9.95 9.62 3.61
C GLU A 199 11.05 10.66 3.79
N ALA A 200 11.83 10.93 2.75
CA ALA A 200 12.86 11.96 2.78
C ALA A 200 12.24 13.37 2.93
N LEU A 201 11.24 13.71 2.14
CA LEU A 201 10.54 14.98 2.20
C LEU A 201 9.92 15.23 3.60
N GLN A 202 9.23 14.25 4.14
CA GLN A 202 8.63 14.32 5.48
C GLN A 202 9.71 14.45 6.58
N SER A 203 10.84 13.78 6.42
CA SER A 203 12.00 13.87 7.31
C SER A 203 12.70 15.23 7.25
N ALA A 204 12.54 15.96 6.15
CA ALA A 204 12.93 17.36 5.99
C ALA A 204 11.83 18.35 6.46
N GLY A 205 10.71 17.84 7.01
CA GLY A 205 9.58 18.65 7.49
C GLY A 205 8.66 19.14 6.38
N GLY A 206 8.72 18.54 5.17
CA GLY A 206 7.83 18.82 4.05
C GLY A 206 6.61 17.88 4.00
N GLN A 207 5.72 18.18 3.09
CA GLN A 207 4.57 17.35 2.71
C GLN A 207 4.17 17.64 1.27
N ILE A 208 3.43 16.74 0.63
CA ILE A 208 3.04 16.87 -0.79
C ILE A 208 1.73 17.66 -0.91
N LEU A 209 0.67 17.19 -0.23
CA LEU A 209 -0.64 17.84 -0.21
C LEU A 209 -0.99 18.32 1.20
N ASN A 210 -1.94 19.22 1.31
CA ASN A 210 -2.62 19.53 2.55
C ASN A 210 -3.45 18.32 3.04
N ARG A 211 -3.93 18.38 4.28
CA ARG A 211 -4.58 17.24 4.95
C ARG A 211 -5.83 16.72 4.23
N ASP A 212 -6.58 17.60 3.59
CA ASP A 212 -7.83 17.26 2.88
C ASP A 212 -7.61 16.87 1.41
N GLY A 213 -6.36 16.88 0.93
CA GLY A 213 -6.00 16.48 -0.43
C GLY A 213 -6.36 17.49 -1.52
N THR A 214 -6.82 18.70 -1.15
CA THR A 214 -7.37 19.70 -2.08
C THR A 214 -6.33 20.70 -2.60
N GLY A 215 -5.12 20.70 -2.05
CA GLY A 215 -4.08 21.66 -2.43
C GLY A 215 -2.67 21.11 -2.29
N VAL A 216 -1.80 21.49 -3.20
CA VAL A 216 -0.36 21.17 -3.16
C VAL A 216 0.33 22.06 -2.14
N THR A 217 1.01 21.46 -1.18
CA THR A 217 1.79 22.13 -0.14
C THR A 217 3.27 21.79 -0.22
N LEU A 218 3.70 21.17 -1.34
CA LEU A 218 5.09 20.87 -1.59
C LEU A 218 5.92 22.16 -1.55
N ASP A 219 6.83 22.24 -0.57
CA ASP A 219 7.83 23.30 -0.45
C ASP A 219 9.05 22.88 -1.28
N PRO A 220 9.40 23.62 -2.36
CA PRO A 220 10.52 23.27 -3.22
C PRO A 220 11.85 23.19 -2.48
N ALA A 221 12.11 24.03 -1.47
CA ALA A 221 13.37 24.01 -0.72
C ALA A 221 13.51 22.75 0.15
N LYS A 222 12.39 22.24 0.71
CA LYS A 222 12.38 20.96 1.44
C LYS A 222 12.49 19.78 0.51
N ALA A 223 11.85 19.84 -0.66
CA ALA A 223 11.97 18.81 -1.69
C ALA A 223 13.39 18.72 -2.23
N GLU A 224 14.04 19.86 -2.51
CA GLU A 224 15.45 19.96 -2.88
C GLU A 224 16.34 19.32 -1.80
N THR A 225 16.15 19.68 -0.51
CA THR A 225 16.90 19.12 0.61
C THR A 225 16.76 17.59 0.67
N ALA A 226 15.57 17.06 0.44
CA ALA A 226 15.30 15.61 0.43
C ALA A 226 15.98 14.91 -0.75
N LEU A 227 15.94 15.52 -1.94
CA LEU A 227 16.59 14.99 -3.14
C LEU A 227 18.11 15.05 -3.04
N ASP A 228 18.67 16.14 -2.53
CA ASP A 228 20.12 16.31 -2.38
C ASP A 228 20.76 15.21 -1.55
N PHE A 229 20.09 14.71 -0.51
CA PHE A 229 20.59 13.58 0.27
C PHE A 229 20.82 12.33 -0.61
N LEU A 230 19.86 12.00 -1.48
CA LEU A 230 19.98 10.84 -2.39
C LEU A 230 20.99 11.09 -3.52
N LEU A 231 20.94 12.29 -4.13
CA LEU A 231 21.86 12.69 -5.19
C LEU A 231 23.31 12.72 -4.71
N GLN A 232 23.55 13.19 -3.49
CA GLN A 232 24.87 13.17 -2.88
C GLN A 232 25.39 11.74 -2.77
N GLY A 233 24.54 10.79 -2.33
CA GLY A 233 24.90 9.38 -2.22
C GLY A 233 25.35 8.76 -3.55
N LEU A 234 24.64 9.08 -4.62
CA LEU A 234 24.99 8.63 -5.97
C LEU A 234 26.29 9.28 -6.48
N ARG A 235 26.46 10.58 -6.28
CA ARG A 235 27.68 11.32 -6.69
C ARG A 235 28.93 10.82 -5.96
N GLU A 236 28.80 10.56 -4.67
CA GLU A 236 29.91 10.12 -3.82
C GLU A 236 30.11 8.60 -3.82
N GLY A 237 29.19 7.84 -4.42
CA GLY A 237 29.30 6.38 -4.66
C GLY A 237 28.99 5.51 -3.43
N TRP A 238 28.50 6.06 -2.31
CA TRP A 238 28.00 5.26 -1.20
C TRP A 238 26.54 4.78 -1.41
N ILE A 239 25.79 5.38 -2.33
CA ILE A 239 24.59 4.77 -2.94
C ILE A 239 25.03 4.17 -4.27
N PRO A 240 24.84 2.86 -4.48
CA PRO A 240 25.25 2.21 -5.73
C PRO A 240 24.31 2.59 -6.89
N LYS A 241 24.88 2.82 -8.09
CA LYS A 241 24.07 3.20 -9.27
C LYS A 241 23.07 2.14 -9.69
N GLU A 242 23.37 0.87 -9.47
CA GLU A 242 22.47 -0.25 -9.73
C GLU A 242 21.17 -0.15 -8.92
N SER A 243 21.17 0.59 -7.79
CA SER A 243 19.95 0.81 -7.01
C SER A 243 18.87 1.61 -7.74
N LEU A 244 19.21 2.29 -8.84
CA LEU A 244 18.23 2.94 -9.74
C LEU A 244 17.34 1.93 -10.48
N SER A 245 17.65 0.65 -10.42
CA SER A 245 16.82 -0.45 -10.93
C SER A 245 16.18 -1.30 -9.83
N TYR A 246 16.36 -0.93 -8.55
CA TYR A 246 15.88 -1.74 -7.44
C TYR A 246 14.42 -1.41 -7.07
N LYS A 247 13.65 -2.48 -6.87
CA LYS A 247 12.40 -2.54 -6.12
C LYS A 247 12.67 -3.16 -4.74
N GLU A 248 11.63 -3.63 -4.06
CA GLU A 248 11.71 -4.22 -2.73
C GLU A 248 12.63 -5.44 -2.69
N GLU A 249 12.46 -6.37 -3.64
CA GLU A 249 13.19 -7.63 -3.64
C GLU A 249 14.66 -7.46 -4.03
N GLU A 250 14.98 -6.63 -5.02
CA GLU A 250 16.37 -6.37 -5.38
C GLU A 250 17.12 -5.70 -4.21
N THR A 251 16.44 -4.77 -3.49
CA THR A 251 17.03 -4.14 -2.30
C THR A 251 17.24 -5.17 -1.18
N ARG A 252 16.25 -6.04 -0.94
CA ARG A 252 16.34 -7.11 0.05
C ARG A 252 17.49 -8.08 -0.27
N LEU A 253 17.55 -8.54 -1.52
CA LEU A 253 18.60 -9.45 -1.99
C LEU A 253 19.99 -8.82 -1.88
N ALA A 254 20.15 -7.57 -2.30
CA ALA A 254 21.44 -6.87 -2.20
C ALA A 254 21.91 -6.75 -0.73
N PHE A 255 20.97 -6.53 0.21
CA PHE A 255 21.29 -6.46 1.64
C PHE A 255 21.63 -7.84 2.22
N GLN A 256 20.81 -8.86 1.96
CA GLN A 256 21.02 -10.20 2.52
C GLN A 256 22.29 -10.89 1.96
N GLU A 257 22.69 -10.58 0.73
CA GLU A 257 23.95 -11.03 0.14
C GLU A 257 25.18 -10.28 0.69
N GLY A 258 24.98 -9.33 1.59
CA GLY A 258 26.04 -8.55 2.23
C GLY A 258 26.63 -7.45 1.35
N ARG A 259 26.01 -7.10 0.22
CA ARG A 259 26.45 -6.03 -0.69
C ARG A 259 26.14 -4.63 -0.18
N LEU A 260 25.25 -4.50 0.83
CA LEU A 260 24.84 -3.23 1.43
C LEU A 260 25.09 -3.22 2.94
N ALA A 261 25.57 -2.10 3.49
CA ALA A 261 25.65 -1.85 4.92
C ALA A 261 24.31 -1.42 5.52
N PHE A 262 23.55 -0.63 4.77
CA PHE A 262 22.22 -0.15 5.10
C PHE A 262 21.26 -0.36 3.94
N ALA A 263 20.01 -0.69 4.26
CA ALA A 263 18.92 -0.75 3.29
C ALA A 263 17.63 -0.16 3.87
N ARG A 264 16.91 0.64 3.09
CA ARG A 264 15.52 0.92 3.39
C ARG A 264 14.67 -0.23 2.86
N ASN A 265 13.83 -0.83 3.71
CA ASN A 265 12.84 -1.79 3.23
C ASN A 265 11.64 -1.86 4.19
N TRP A 266 10.62 -2.61 3.77
CA TRP A 266 9.46 -2.94 4.57
C TRP A 266 9.75 -4.09 5.55
N PRO A 267 8.94 -4.28 6.61
CA PRO A 267 9.17 -5.29 7.63
C PRO A 267 9.27 -6.75 7.14
N HIS A 268 8.57 -7.10 6.06
CA HIS A 268 8.61 -8.46 5.50
C HIS A 268 10.02 -8.90 5.07
N ALA A 269 10.88 -7.96 4.73
CA ALA A 269 12.27 -8.25 4.37
C ALA A 269 13.11 -8.79 5.56
N TYR A 270 12.64 -8.63 6.81
CA TYR A 270 13.42 -9.04 7.98
C TYR A 270 13.60 -10.54 8.07
N GLY A 271 12.53 -11.32 7.90
CA GLY A 271 12.58 -12.77 8.03
C GLY A 271 13.59 -13.42 7.08
N PRO A 272 13.46 -13.23 5.76
CA PRO A 272 14.40 -13.75 4.78
C PRO A 272 15.85 -13.27 4.99
N ALA A 273 16.04 -11.99 5.27
CA ALA A 273 17.40 -11.45 5.50
C ALA A 273 18.05 -12.03 6.77
N ARG A 274 17.26 -12.32 7.83
CA ARG A 274 17.77 -12.95 9.05
C ARG A 274 18.19 -14.40 8.84
N VAL A 275 17.54 -15.14 7.95
CA VAL A 275 17.93 -16.50 7.61
C VAL A 275 19.37 -16.52 7.07
N GLU A 276 19.72 -15.57 6.21
CA GLU A 276 21.05 -15.51 5.57
C GLU A 276 22.11 -14.84 6.47
N LEU A 277 21.75 -13.72 7.10
CA LEU A 277 22.71 -12.90 7.86
C LEU A 277 22.80 -13.28 9.35
N GLY A 278 21.87 -14.10 9.86
CA GLY A 278 21.81 -14.47 11.29
C GLY A 278 21.71 -13.25 12.20
N ASP A 279 22.62 -13.15 13.17
CA ASP A 279 22.67 -12.04 14.14
C ASP A 279 23.35 -10.77 13.60
N LYS A 280 23.79 -10.80 12.33
CA LYS A 280 24.42 -9.62 11.69
C LYS A 280 23.43 -8.60 11.15
N ILE A 281 22.14 -8.78 11.42
CA ILE A 281 21.08 -7.87 11.00
C ILE A 281 20.35 -7.27 12.20
N ALA A 282 20.06 -5.98 12.12
CA ALA A 282 19.09 -5.32 12.97
C ALA A 282 18.35 -4.23 12.17
N VAL A 283 17.30 -3.69 12.77
CA VAL A 283 16.52 -2.58 12.19
C VAL A 283 16.42 -1.43 13.15
N THR A 284 16.25 -0.24 12.60
CA THR A 284 15.96 0.98 13.35
C THR A 284 14.98 1.84 12.57
N ARG A 285 14.47 2.90 13.16
CA ARG A 285 13.69 3.93 12.46
C ARG A 285 14.54 4.56 11.36
N LEU A 286 13.90 5.06 10.32
CA LEU A 286 14.60 5.82 9.28
C LEU A 286 15.27 7.05 9.90
N PRO A 287 16.50 7.39 9.49
CA PRO A 287 17.14 8.62 9.88
C PRO A 287 16.51 9.82 9.18
N GLY A 288 16.50 10.96 9.82
CA GLY A 288 16.00 12.20 9.23
C GLY A 288 17.05 13.31 9.20
N LEU A 289 16.63 14.49 8.80
CA LEU A 289 17.54 15.64 8.65
C LEU A 289 18.22 15.99 9.99
N ASN A 290 17.45 16.10 11.08
CA ASN A 290 17.95 16.58 12.39
C ASN A 290 17.67 15.60 13.56
N GLY A 291 17.29 14.34 13.26
CA GLY A 291 16.92 13.32 14.25
C GLY A 291 16.30 12.11 13.57
N PRO A 292 15.57 11.26 14.29
CA PRO A 292 14.81 10.18 13.69
C PRO A 292 13.84 10.73 12.64
N GLY A 293 13.87 10.13 11.45
CA GLY A 293 13.05 10.52 10.34
C GLY A 293 11.59 10.04 10.43
N SER A 294 10.80 10.48 9.48
CA SER A 294 9.46 10.00 9.26
C SER A 294 9.49 8.76 8.36
N SER A 295 8.65 7.81 8.67
CA SER A 295 8.30 6.76 7.72
C SER A 295 6.98 7.09 7.02
N THR A 296 6.82 6.58 5.81
CA THR A 296 5.52 6.58 5.14
C THR A 296 4.71 5.39 5.62
N LEU A 297 3.46 5.65 6.01
CA LEU A 297 2.53 4.59 6.38
C LEU A 297 2.20 3.74 5.15
N GLY A 298 2.47 2.47 5.24
CA GLY A 298 2.12 1.45 4.28
C GLY A 298 1.20 0.40 4.89
N GLY A 299 0.98 -0.66 4.16
CA GLY A 299 0.10 -1.75 4.54
C GLY A 299 -1.00 -1.96 3.51
N ALA A 300 -1.97 -2.79 3.85
CA ALA A 300 -3.06 -3.12 2.95
C ALA A 300 -4.39 -3.19 3.69
N ASN A 301 -5.43 -2.82 2.97
CA ASN A 301 -6.81 -2.82 3.41
C ASN A 301 -7.61 -3.87 2.63
N LEU A 302 -8.56 -4.54 3.26
CA LEU A 302 -9.52 -5.42 2.60
C LEU A 302 -10.80 -4.66 2.30
N ALA A 303 -11.20 -4.62 1.04
CA ALA A 303 -12.42 -3.97 0.58
C ALA A 303 -13.35 -4.95 -0.14
N VAL A 304 -14.65 -4.66 -0.12
CA VAL A 304 -15.66 -5.44 -0.84
C VAL A 304 -15.95 -4.75 -2.17
N SER A 305 -15.83 -5.47 -3.27
CA SER A 305 -16.18 -4.98 -4.60
C SER A 305 -17.67 -4.62 -4.69
N ALA A 306 -17.97 -3.46 -5.28
CA ALA A 306 -19.35 -3.05 -5.55
C ALA A 306 -20.06 -4.00 -6.54
N PHE A 307 -19.31 -4.76 -7.33
CA PHE A 307 -19.81 -5.70 -8.33
C PHE A 307 -19.87 -7.15 -7.83
N SER A 308 -19.50 -7.39 -6.56
CA SER A 308 -19.66 -8.69 -5.91
C SER A 308 -21.13 -9.09 -5.81
N ARG A 309 -21.42 -10.35 -6.11
CA ARG A 309 -22.75 -10.95 -5.92
C ARG A 309 -22.93 -11.56 -4.53
N HIS A 310 -21.84 -11.68 -3.76
CA HIS A 310 -21.79 -12.33 -2.46
C HIS A 310 -21.17 -11.40 -1.39
N GLN A 311 -21.68 -10.15 -1.33
CA GLN A 311 -21.15 -9.10 -0.46
C GLN A 311 -21.24 -9.46 1.03
N GLN A 312 -22.25 -10.24 1.44
CA GLN A 312 -22.36 -10.71 2.82
C GLN A 312 -21.20 -11.65 3.18
N THR A 313 -20.97 -12.69 2.37
CA THR A 313 -19.82 -13.60 2.57
C THR A 313 -18.49 -12.83 2.53
N ALA A 314 -18.34 -11.86 1.62
CA ALA A 314 -17.14 -11.04 1.54
C ALA A 314 -16.88 -10.25 2.84
N GLN A 315 -17.91 -9.66 3.45
CA GLN A 315 -17.78 -8.94 4.73
C GLN A 315 -17.46 -9.90 5.90
N GLU A 316 -18.11 -11.08 5.95
CA GLU A 316 -17.84 -12.09 6.97
C GLU A 316 -16.43 -12.68 6.83
N PHE A 317 -15.96 -12.89 5.60
CA PHE A 317 -14.59 -13.30 5.34
C PHE A 317 -13.58 -12.23 5.79
N ILE A 318 -13.81 -10.94 5.50
CA ILE A 318 -12.95 -9.85 5.99
C ILE A 318 -12.88 -9.88 7.51
N ARG A 319 -14.02 -10.04 8.21
CA ARG A 319 -14.06 -10.11 9.68
C ARG A 319 -13.30 -11.31 10.22
N TYR A 320 -13.40 -12.47 9.57
CA TYR A 320 -12.61 -13.67 9.91
C TYR A 320 -11.11 -13.39 9.69
N PHE A 321 -10.74 -12.87 8.52
CA PHE A 321 -9.36 -12.67 8.13
C PHE A 321 -8.65 -11.68 9.06
N THR A 322 -9.33 -10.59 9.44
CA THR A 322 -8.80 -9.54 10.33
C THR A 322 -9.03 -9.82 11.83
N SER A 323 -9.43 -11.05 12.21
CA SER A 323 -9.54 -11.42 13.61
C SER A 323 -8.15 -11.46 14.29
N LEU A 324 -8.12 -11.27 15.61
CA LEU A 324 -6.88 -11.29 16.39
C LEU A 324 -6.05 -12.57 16.17
N GLU A 325 -6.73 -13.72 16.13
CA GLU A 325 -6.08 -15.02 15.91
C GLU A 325 -5.41 -15.08 14.51
N ASN A 326 -6.13 -14.68 13.47
CA ASN A 326 -5.62 -14.74 12.12
C ASN A 326 -4.55 -13.67 11.87
N GLU A 327 -4.68 -12.48 12.44
CA GLU A 327 -3.64 -11.44 12.40
C GLU A 327 -2.34 -11.91 13.09
N ARG A 328 -2.45 -12.65 14.19
CA ARG A 328 -1.29 -13.33 14.80
C ARG A 328 -0.64 -14.31 13.83
N ARG A 329 -1.43 -15.07 13.06
CA ARG A 329 -0.93 -16.00 12.03
C ARG A 329 -0.31 -15.27 10.85
N VAL A 330 -0.92 -14.20 10.37
CA VAL A 330 -0.36 -13.31 9.32
C VAL A 330 1.05 -12.86 9.70
N LEU A 331 1.28 -12.49 10.97
CA LEU A 331 2.61 -12.17 11.46
C LEU A 331 3.52 -13.40 11.56
N THR A 332 3.04 -14.48 12.20
CA THR A 332 3.91 -15.61 12.56
C THR A 332 4.23 -16.55 11.39
N GLU A 333 3.36 -16.64 10.41
CA GLU A 333 3.49 -17.47 9.21
C GLU A 333 3.98 -16.65 8.01
N GLY A 334 3.48 -15.41 7.84
CA GLY A 334 3.78 -14.53 6.70
C GLY A 334 4.82 -13.45 6.97
N SER A 335 5.19 -13.21 8.22
CA SER A 335 6.05 -12.08 8.63
C SER A 335 5.47 -10.70 8.27
N PHE A 336 4.15 -10.63 8.01
CA PHE A 336 3.47 -9.36 7.78
C PHE A 336 3.01 -8.75 9.10
N PRO A 337 3.30 -7.47 9.35
CA PRO A 337 2.91 -6.80 10.58
C PRO A 337 1.40 -6.67 10.71
N PRO A 338 0.83 -7.03 11.88
CA PRO A 338 -0.59 -7.00 12.12
C PRO A 338 -1.12 -5.58 12.32
N VAL A 339 -2.43 -5.42 12.34
CA VAL A 339 -3.08 -4.13 12.65
C VAL A 339 -3.47 -4.00 14.13
N TRP A 340 -3.57 -5.10 14.86
CA TRP A 340 -3.95 -5.12 16.28
C TRP A 340 -2.84 -4.58 17.17
N THR A 341 -3.16 -3.56 17.97
CA THR A 341 -2.21 -2.88 18.87
C THR A 341 -1.57 -3.85 19.87
N GLU A 342 -2.35 -4.77 20.42
CA GLU A 342 -1.89 -5.71 21.46
C GLU A 342 -0.86 -6.73 20.97
N LEU A 343 -0.85 -7.08 19.66
CA LEU A 343 0.15 -8.00 19.11
C LEU A 343 1.57 -7.41 19.11
N TYR A 344 1.70 -6.09 19.13
CA TYR A 344 2.99 -5.42 19.24
C TYR A 344 3.57 -5.40 20.66
N ASP A 345 2.73 -5.64 21.66
CA ASP A 345 3.13 -5.66 23.07
C ASP A 345 3.25 -7.09 23.65
N ASP A 346 3.00 -8.11 22.80
CA ASP A 346 3.09 -9.52 23.18
C ASP A 346 4.57 -9.95 23.35
N PRO A 347 5.00 -10.38 24.55
CA PRO A 347 6.40 -10.72 24.81
C PRO A 347 6.94 -11.86 23.96
N ASP A 348 6.10 -12.85 23.62
CA ASP A 348 6.52 -14.00 22.81
C ASP A 348 6.71 -13.60 21.35
N LEU A 349 5.84 -12.71 20.84
CA LEU A 349 5.99 -12.15 19.51
C LEU A 349 7.23 -11.23 19.43
N ILE A 350 7.47 -10.39 20.43
CA ILE A 350 8.68 -9.53 20.48
C ILE A 350 9.95 -10.38 20.52
N LYS A 351 9.95 -11.49 21.25
CA LYS A 351 11.08 -12.41 21.27
C LYS A 351 11.36 -13.03 19.90
N ARG A 352 10.31 -13.38 19.17
CA ARG A 352 10.41 -13.97 17.82
C ARG A 352 10.70 -12.92 16.74
N PHE A 353 10.10 -11.75 16.88
CA PHE A 353 10.18 -10.62 15.95
C PHE A 353 10.71 -9.36 16.67
N PRO A 354 12.01 -9.29 16.97
CA PRO A 354 12.57 -8.22 17.82
C PRO A 354 12.47 -6.82 17.21
N TYR A 355 12.04 -6.70 15.94
CA TYR A 355 11.79 -5.42 15.29
C TYR A 355 10.41 -4.81 15.64
N LEU A 356 9.47 -5.58 16.24
CA LEU A 356 8.10 -5.11 16.50
C LEU A 356 8.03 -3.80 17.33
N PRO A 357 8.80 -3.61 18.39
CA PRO A 357 8.76 -2.33 19.13
C PRO A 357 9.17 -1.14 18.26
N VAL A 358 10.25 -1.28 17.47
CA VAL A 358 10.72 -0.22 16.55
C VAL A 358 9.69 0.04 15.46
N LEU A 359 9.05 -1.03 14.96
CA LEU A 359 8.01 -0.91 13.94
C LEU A 359 6.76 -0.21 14.50
N LYS A 360 6.31 -0.56 15.72
CA LYS A 360 5.19 0.14 16.39
C LYS A 360 5.44 1.64 16.49
N GLU A 361 6.63 2.02 16.99
CA GLU A 361 7.04 3.43 17.06
C GLU A 361 7.04 4.09 15.67
N SER A 362 7.54 3.37 14.66
CA SER A 362 7.60 3.87 13.28
C SER A 362 6.20 4.08 12.70
N ILE A 363 5.26 3.15 12.91
CA ILE A 363 3.86 3.25 12.45
C ILE A 363 3.14 4.40 13.14
N LEU A 364 3.27 4.52 14.48
CA LEU A 364 2.62 5.58 15.24
C LEU A 364 3.15 6.99 14.88
N ALA A 365 4.41 7.09 14.41
CA ALA A 365 5.02 8.32 13.95
C ALA A 365 4.95 8.51 12.42
N ALA A 366 4.47 7.53 11.69
CA ALA A 366 4.39 7.56 10.23
C ALA A 366 3.37 8.60 9.75
N LYS A 367 3.62 9.12 8.57
CA LYS A 367 2.67 9.98 7.86
C LYS A 367 2.06 9.22 6.70
N ALA A 368 0.75 9.36 6.52
CA ALA A 368 0.09 8.84 5.34
C ALA A 368 0.63 9.53 4.07
N ARG A 369 0.63 8.80 2.97
CA ARG A 369 0.74 9.37 1.63
C ARG A 369 -0.50 10.23 1.34
N PRO A 370 -0.48 11.13 0.34
CA PRO A 370 -1.64 11.96 0.03
C PRO A 370 -2.94 11.16 -0.14
N VAL A 371 -3.99 11.56 0.56
CA VAL A 371 -5.33 10.97 0.38
C VAL A 371 -6.03 11.73 -0.75
N SER A 372 -6.05 11.16 -1.94
CA SER A 372 -6.65 11.76 -3.14
C SER A 372 -7.17 10.67 -4.08
N ALA A 373 -8.31 10.94 -4.73
CA ALA A 373 -8.80 10.09 -5.81
C ALA A 373 -7.83 10.03 -7.02
N ASN A 374 -6.98 11.05 -7.18
CA ASN A 374 -5.97 11.13 -8.23
C ASN A 374 -4.57 10.71 -7.75
N TYR A 375 -4.46 10.02 -6.61
CA TYR A 375 -3.17 9.64 -6.03
C TYR A 375 -2.23 8.99 -7.04
N ASN A 376 -2.73 8.11 -7.91
CA ASN A 376 -1.90 7.47 -8.92
C ASN A 376 -1.21 8.44 -9.88
N GLN A 377 -1.92 9.50 -10.32
CA GLN A 377 -1.33 10.53 -11.18
C GLN A 377 -0.27 11.34 -10.43
N LEU A 378 -0.54 11.68 -9.16
CA LEU A 378 0.42 12.36 -8.29
C LEU A 378 1.68 11.52 -8.09
N SER A 379 1.53 10.23 -7.82
CA SER A 379 2.65 9.29 -7.65
C SER A 379 3.50 9.17 -8.91
N LEU A 380 2.89 9.06 -10.09
CA LEU A 380 3.62 8.99 -11.36
C LEU A 380 4.45 10.25 -11.62
N VAL A 381 3.92 11.44 -11.33
CA VAL A 381 4.68 12.70 -11.45
C VAL A 381 5.85 12.70 -10.49
N ILE A 382 5.63 12.33 -9.23
CA ILE A 382 6.70 12.29 -8.22
C ILE A 382 7.78 11.30 -8.63
N ALA A 383 7.41 10.06 -8.94
CA ALA A 383 8.36 9.01 -9.30
C ALA A 383 9.18 9.39 -10.54
N SER A 384 8.54 9.95 -11.56
CA SER A 384 9.20 10.39 -12.80
C SER A 384 10.17 11.54 -12.55
N SER A 385 9.76 12.57 -11.81
CA SER A 385 10.60 13.74 -11.50
C SER A 385 11.83 13.34 -10.66
N VAL A 386 11.62 12.49 -9.64
CA VAL A 386 12.70 11.97 -8.79
C VAL A 386 13.65 11.09 -9.60
N ALA A 387 13.13 10.15 -10.40
CA ALA A 387 13.94 9.27 -11.22
C ALA A 387 14.80 10.04 -12.23
N LYS A 388 14.25 11.08 -12.86
CA LYS A 388 15.00 11.97 -13.75
C LYS A 388 16.17 12.64 -13.03
N ALA A 389 15.95 13.17 -11.83
CA ALA A 389 17.00 13.77 -11.02
C ALA A 389 18.09 12.75 -10.65
N LEU A 390 17.68 11.56 -10.16
CA LEU A 390 18.63 10.50 -9.77
C LEU A 390 19.43 9.96 -10.95
N GLY A 391 18.85 9.93 -12.15
CA GLY A 391 19.51 9.46 -13.37
C GLY A 391 20.64 10.39 -13.86
N THR A 392 20.56 11.68 -13.54
CA THR A 392 21.57 12.71 -13.87
C THR A 392 21.89 13.55 -12.63
N PRO A 393 22.64 13.00 -11.67
CA PRO A 393 22.82 13.62 -10.35
C PRO A 393 23.80 14.82 -10.40
N THR A 394 23.35 15.96 -10.88
CA THR A 394 24.09 17.25 -10.83
C THR A 394 23.66 18.07 -9.60
N PRO A 395 24.40 19.10 -9.21
CA PRO A 395 24.00 19.99 -8.13
C PRO A 395 22.64 20.66 -8.33
N GLU A 396 22.29 20.97 -9.59
CA GLU A 396 21.06 21.66 -9.96
C GLU A 396 19.85 20.72 -10.07
N SER A 397 20.07 19.43 -10.26
CA SER A 397 19.00 18.43 -10.51
C SER A 397 17.95 18.39 -9.41
N ALA A 398 18.33 18.64 -8.14
CA ALA A 398 17.39 18.64 -7.02
C ALA A 398 16.43 19.83 -7.09
N ALA A 399 16.96 21.02 -7.30
CA ALA A 399 16.16 22.26 -7.38
C ALA A 399 15.22 22.24 -8.59
N ASP A 400 15.72 21.86 -9.76
CA ASP A 400 14.94 21.76 -11.00
C ASP A 400 13.80 20.74 -10.85
N ALA A 401 14.09 19.56 -10.30
CA ALA A 401 13.07 18.54 -10.06
C ALA A 401 12.02 18.98 -9.05
N ALA A 402 12.41 19.67 -7.96
CA ALA A 402 11.49 20.17 -6.95
C ALA A 402 10.50 21.21 -7.52
N VAL A 403 10.99 22.14 -8.34
CA VAL A 403 10.17 23.18 -8.97
C VAL A 403 9.24 22.58 -10.02
N SER A 404 9.75 21.73 -10.93
CA SER A 404 8.94 21.06 -11.97
C SER A 404 7.86 20.19 -11.33
N MET A 405 8.23 19.35 -10.37
CA MET A 405 7.30 18.48 -9.64
C MET A 405 6.15 19.29 -9.03
N LYS A 406 6.45 20.39 -8.33
CA LYS A 406 5.41 21.23 -7.74
C LYS A 406 4.44 21.75 -8.80
N SER A 407 4.94 22.25 -9.92
CA SER A 407 4.11 22.78 -11.01
C SER A 407 3.18 21.72 -11.61
N GLU A 408 3.70 20.51 -11.84
CA GLU A 408 2.92 19.41 -12.39
C GLU A 408 1.86 18.88 -11.40
N LEU A 409 2.19 18.81 -10.11
CA LEU A 409 1.23 18.46 -9.06
C LEU A 409 0.12 19.50 -8.92
N ASP A 410 0.46 20.81 -8.98
CA ASP A 410 -0.51 21.91 -8.97
C ASP A 410 -1.49 21.82 -10.15
N GLU A 411 -1.04 21.36 -11.32
CA GLU A 411 -1.88 21.17 -12.49
C GLU A 411 -2.89 20.04 -12.28
N ILE A 412 -2.44 18.88 -11.76
CA ILE A 412 -3.33 17.75 -11.46
C ILE A 412 -4.44 18.16 -10.47
N ILE A 413 -4.08 18.88 -9.39
CA ILE A 413 -5.06 19.28 -8.38
C ILE A 413 -6.03 20.35 -8.90
N ARG A 414 -5.62 21.24 -9.81
CA ARG A 414 -6.52 22.24 -10.40
C ARG A 414 -7.54 21.67 -11.39
N THR A 415 -7.27 20.51 -11.96
CA THR A 415 -8.14 19.85 -12.93
C THR A 415 -9.12 18.85 -12.30
N GLN A 416 -9.15 18.77 -10.95
CA GLN A 416 -10.13 18.04 -10.16
C GLN A 416 -11.42 18.86 -10.02
#